data_080010982478d59ff7b17d7f3e8422d0
#
_entry.id   080010982478d59ff7b17d7f3e8422d0
#
_cell.length_a   1.000
_cell.length_b   1.000
_cell.length_c   1.000
_cell.angle_alpha   90.00
_cell.angle_beta   90.00
_cell.angle_gamma   90.00
#
_symmetry.space_group_name_H-M   'P 1'
#
loop_
_entity.id
_entity.type
_entity.pdbx_description
1 polymer ?
#
loop_
_entity_poly.entity_id
_entity_poly.type
_entity_poly.pdbx_seq_one_letter_code
_entity_poly.pdbx_strand_id
1 'polypeptide(L)'
;MNFIWFKKKISRFYTKLIINNFKRLVFNSYYFLLEGFNRAYYENKKKRGLKKLKIKYPIIAPIRFNGVSFLIFLNSSGLLEDRLISKVDFEVCLLDLADYFIKEDTTIIDVGANLGIYSLYFSKKYTSCQVHSYEPVSSVFKSFKRSADINNLTNLHPYLLAVGSDCCETEIYAATEATYNKGLSSILNNFDLNETYIKEKINVISLDSHIKKYKKVSFVKIDVQGLEKNVLDGALEIIKRDNPVIIFEHSDLYFKVPSETRKHISDLLSLQSYEIYLIRSGENEFKYLFLEDIDFRNSSDNIDGDFIAIPTGLLDIEQINVQQKH
;
A
#
# COMPACT_ATOMS: atom_id res chain seq x y z
N MET A 1 22.52 -2.60 52.36
CA MET A 1 21.41 -1.64 52.15
C MET A 1 20.96 -1.54 50.68
N ASN A 2 21.06 -2.60 49.84
CA ASN A 2 20.76 -2.46 48.39
C ASN A 2 19.84 -3.53 47.78
N PHE A 3 19.47 -4.58 48.55
CA PHE A 3 18.70 -5.68 47.95
C PHE A 3 17.19 -5.40 47.90
N ILE A 4 16.65 -4.66 48.85
CA ILE A 4 15.21 -4.30 48.92
C ILE A 4 14.89 -3.23 47.89
N TRP A 5 15.80 -2.31 47.61
CA TRP A 5 15.63 -1.27 46.60
C TRP A 5 15.64 -1.88 45.19
N PHE A 6 16.50 -2.85 44.92
CA PHE A 6 16.61 -3.56 43.66
C PHE A 6 15.33 -4.39 43.37
N LYS A 7 14.81 -5.13 44.38
CA LYS A 7 13.54 -5.86 44.27
C LYS A 7 12.34 -4.93 43.99
N LYS A 8 12.26 -3.77 44.63
CA LYS A 8 11.19 -2.79 44.37
C LYS A 8 11.28 -2.18 42.97
N LYS A 9 12.46 -1.98 42.42
CA LYS A 9 12.67 -1.42 41.07
C LYS A 9 12.29 -2.43 39.99
N ILE A 10 12.69 -3.69 40.16
CA ILE A 10 12.33 -4.81 39.30
C ILE A 10 10.83 -5.06 39.33
N SER A 11 10.21 -5.12 40.50
CA SER A 11 8.76 -5.30 40.63
C SER A 11 7.97 -4.18 39.93
N ARG A 12 8.38 -2.91 40.09
CA ARG A 12 7.75 -1.79 39.41
C ARG A 12 7.91 -1.84 37.89
N PHE A 13 9.08 -2.31 37.41
CA PHE A 13 9.33 -2.48 35.98
C PHE A 13 8.45 -3.58 35.37
N TYR A 14 8.37 -4.75 36.01
CA TYR A 14 7.50 -5.84 35.55
C TYR A 14 6.01 -5.48 35.68
N THR A 15 5.60 -4.80 36.73
CA THR A 15 4.21 -4.35 36.88
C THR A 15 3.84 -3.35 35.78
N LYS A 16 4.74 -2.43 35.43
CA LYS A 16 4.53 -1.45 34.37
C LYS A 16 4.49 -2.11 32.99
N LEU A 17 5.33 -3.13 32.77
CA LEU A 17 5.37 -3.93 31.55
C LEU A 17 4.07 -4.74 31.36
N ILE A 18 3.60 -5.41 32.44
CA ILE A 18 2.35 -6.19 32.43
C ILE A 18 1.15 -5.28 32.22
N ILE A 19 1.08 -4.12 32.88
CA ILE A 19 -0.01 -3.16 32.72
C ILE A 19 -0.04 -2.58 31.31
N ASN A 20 1.11 -2.29 30.73
CA ASN A 20 1.20 -1.78 29.35
C ASN A 20 0.80 -2.85 28.34
N ASN A 21 1.25 -4.09 28.50
CA ASN A 21 0.85 -5.20 27.64
C ASN A 21 -0.64 -5.52 27.77
N PHE A 22 -1.20 -5.49 28.99
CA PHE A 22 -2.63 -5.68 29.20
C PHE A 22 -3.46 -4.54 28.62
N LYS A 23 -3.04 -3.30 28.79
CA LYS A 23 -3.68 -2.13 28.13
C LYS A 23 -3.63 -2.23 26.61
N ARG A 24 -2.48 -2.67 26.06
CA ARG A 24 -2.30 -2.90 24.62
C ARG A 24 -3.21 -4.00 24.12
N LEU A 25 -3.35 -5.12 24.84
CA LEU A 25 -4.22 -6.23 24.48
C LEU A 25 -5.72 -5.83 24.52
N VAL A 26 -6.14 -5.13 25.56
CA VAL A 26 -7.52 -4.63 25.70
C VAL A 26 -7.82 -3.56 24.65
N PHE A 27 -6.89 -2.66 24.40
CA PHE A 27 -7.01 -1.62 23.39
C PHE A 27 -7.11 -2.23 21.98
N ASN A 28 -6.23 -3.17 21.64
CA ASN A 28 -6.26 -3.84 20.32
C ASN A 28 -7.53 -4.66 20.12
N SER A 29 -7.99 -5.40 21.13
CA SER A 29 -9.25 -6.19 21.04
C SER A 29 -10.48 -5.30 20.93
N TYR A 30 -10.55 -4.21 21.69
CA TYR A 30 -11.63 -3.22 21.63
C TYR A 30 -11.60 -2.47 20.29
N TYR A 31 -10.42 -2.15 19.81
CA TYR A 31 -10.20 -1.47 18.55
C TYR A 31 -10.65 -2.32 17.35
N PHE A 32 -10.23 -3.60 17.33
CA PHE A 32 -10.63 -4.55 16.29
C PHE A 32 -12.14 -4.75 16.22
N LEU A 33 -12.80 -4.81 17.37
CA LEU A 33 -14.28 -4.90 17.45
C LEU A 33 -14.94 -3.61 16.95
N LEU A 34 -14.43 -2.43 17.31
CA LEU A 34 -14.97 -1.14 16.85
C LEU A 34 -14.77 -0.93 15.36
N GLU A 35 -13.60 -1.26 14.81
CA GLU A 35 -13.35 -1.19 13.36
C GLU A 35 -14.30 -2.12 12.60
N GLY A 36 -14.45 -3.37 13.05
CA GLY A 36 -15.37 -4.31 12.41
C GLY A 36 -16.82 -3.80 12.41
N PHE A 37 -17.31 -3.24 13.52
CA PHE A 37 -18.66 -2.67 13.62
C PHE A 37 -18.84 -1.40 12.79
N ASN A 38 -17.89 -0.49 12.84
CA ASN A 38 -17.91 0.74 12.05
C ASN A 38 -17.83 0.45 10.56
N ARG A 39 -16.92 -0.42 10.15
CA ARG A 39 -16.76 -0.86 8.75
C ARG A 39 -18.07 -1.45 8.22
N ALA A 40 -18.69 -2.38 8.95
CA ALA A 40 -19.97 -2.98 8.55
C ALA A 40 -21.13 -1.96 8.52
N TYR A 41 -21.18 -1.02 9.45
CA TYR A 41 -22.20 0.05 9.49
C TYR A 41 -22.05 1.01 8.30
N TYR A 42 -20.83 1.48 8.04
CA TYR A 42 -20.55 2.39 6.92
C TYR A 42 -20.75 1.70 5.57
N GLU A 43 -20.32 0.46 5.40
CA GLU A 43 -20.57 -0.31 4.18
C GLU A 43 -22.06 -0.51 3.91
N ASN A 44 -22.87 -0.82 4.92
CA ASN A 44 -24.30 -0.96 4.76
C ASN A 44 -25.01 0.36 4.42
N LYS A 45 -24.62 1.46 5.07
CA LYS A 45 -25.13 2.80 4.78
C LYS A 45 -24.78 3.23 3.35
N LYS A 46 -23.59 2.90 2.91
CA LYS A 46 -23.02 3.17 1.61
C LYS A 46 -23.70 2.37 0.49
N LYS A 47 -23.83 1.03 0.67
CA LYS A 47 -24.57 0.18 -0.28
C LYS A 47 -26.00 0.67 -0.51
N ARG A 48 -26.67 1.18 0.55
CA ARG A 48 -28.00 1.79 0.44
C ARG A 48 -27.99 3.11 -0.32
N GLY A 49 -26.94 3.92 -0.18
CA GLY A 49 -26.77 5.20 -0.91
C GLY A 49 -26.49 4.98 -2.40
N LEU A 50 -25.55 4.11 -2.73
CA LEU A 50 -25.14 3.81 -4.10
C LEU A 50 -26.26 3.16 -4.93
N LYS A 51 -27.05 2.23 -4.32
CA LYS A 51 -28.23 1.64 -4.98
C LYS A 51 -29.28 2.69 -5.41
N LYS A 52 -29.33 3.86 -4.75
CA LYS A 52 -30.24 4.94 -5.11
C LYS A 52 -29.73 5.77 -6.29
N LEU A 53 -28.40 5.80 -6.53
CA LEU A 53 -27.80 6.68 -7.55
C LEU A 53 -27.97 6.17 -8.98
N LYS A 54 -28.31 4.88 -9.21
CA LYS A 54 -28.47 4.26 -10.55
C LYS A 54 -27.38 4.68 -11.54
N ILE A 55 -26.11 4.65 -11.11
CA ILE A 55 -24.98 5.07 -11.93
C ILE A 55 -24.89 4.18 -13.16
N LYS A 56 -24.80 4.79 -14.34
CA LYS A 56 -24.56 4.09 -15.59
C LYS A 56 -23.10 4.25 -15.99
N TYR A 57 -22.39 3.14 -16.09
CA TYR A 57 -21.00 3.11 -16.53
C TYR A 57 -20.90 3.02 -18.06
N PRO A 58 -19.78 3.44 -18.69
CA PRO A 58 -18.62 4.06 -18.06
C PRO A 58 -18.88 5.52 -17.65
N ILE A 59 -18.11 5.99 -16.64
CA ILE A 59 -18.16 7.39 -16.19
C ILE A 59 -16.77 8.00 -16.03
N ILE A 60 -16.71 9.33 -16.05
CA ILE A 60 -15.55 10.10 -15.61
C ILE A 60 -15.95 10.80 -14.32
N ALA A 61 -15.25 10.50 -13.22
CA ALA A 61 -15.52 11.04 -11.91
C ALA A 61 -14.42 12.00 -11.46
N PRO A 62 -14.77 13.18 -10.90
CA PRO A 62 -13.79 14.05 -10.26
C PRO A 62 -13.43 13.51 -8.87
N ILE A 63 -12.14 13.34 -8.63
CA ILE A 63 -11.57 12.90 -7.35
C ILE A 63 -10.74 14.05 -6.78
N ARG A 64 -10.77 14.20 -5.45
CA ARG A 64 -9.95 15.18 -4.75
C ARG A 64 -9.42 14.58 -3.45
N PHE A 65 -8.08 14.57 -3.32
CA PHE A 65 -7.34 14.21 -2.12
C PHE A 65 -6.33 15.31 -1.78
N ASN A 66 -6.21 15.70 -0.52
CA ASN A 66 -5.20 16.64 -0.03
C ASN A 66 -5.04 17.91 -0.90
N GLY A 67 -6.16 18.47 -1.35
CA GLY A 67 -6.16 19.64 -2.24
C GLY A 67 -5.87 19.36 -3.71
N VAL A 68 -5.40 18.16 -4.07
CA VAL A 68 -5.12 17.74 -5.46
C VAL A 68 -6.39 17.20 -6.10
N SER A 69 -6.73 17.69 -7.29
CA SER A 69 -7.91 17.26 -8.04
C SER A 69 -7.52 16.66 -9.38
N PHE A 70 -8.12 15.52 -9.71
CA PHE A 70 -7.95 14.85 -10.99
C PHE A 70 -9.23 14.13 -11.42
N LEU A 71 -9.31 13.72 -12.68
CA LEU A 71 -10.40 12.94 -13.24
C LEU A 71 -10.02 11.47 -13.30
N ILE A 72 -10.95 10.59 -12.96
CA ILE A 72 -10.76 9.15 -13.10
C ILE A 72 -11.82 8.56 -14.03
N PHE A 73 -11.40 7.69 -14.93
CA PHE A 73 -12.29 6.91 -15.79
C PHE A 73 -12.60 5.57 -15.13
N LEU A 74 -13.89 5.32 -14.92
CA LEU A 74 -14.40 4.10 -14.31
C LEU A 74 -15.25 3.36 -15.33
N ASN A 75 -14.81 2.16 -15.74
CA ASN A 75 -15.46 1.38 -16.79
C ASN A 75 -16.71 0.64 -16.30
N SER A 76 -16.70 0.18 -15.06
CA SER A 76 -17.78 -0.60 -14.43
C SER A 76 -17.82 -0.36 -12.93
N SER A 77 -18.82 -0.88 -12.23
CA SER A 77 -18.84 -0.89 -10.76
C SER A 77 -17.82 -1.86 -10.16
N GLY A 78 -17.35 -1.58 -8.96
CA GLY A 78 -16.45 -2.42 -8.20
C GLY A 78 -16.23 -1.84 -6.81
N LEU A 79 -15.48 -2.54 -5.97
CA LEU A 79 -15.24 -2.12 -4.59
C LEU A 79 -14.52 -0.76 -4.54
N LEU A 80 -13.46 -0.62 -5.33
CA LEU A 80 -12.66 0.59 -5.39
C LEU A 80 -13.44 1.73 -6.05
N GLU A 81 -14.08 1.46 -7.18
CA GLU A 81 -14.89 2.43 -7.91
C GLU A 81 -16.02 2.99 -7.03
N ASP A 82 -16.69 2.11 -6.30
CA ASP A 82 -17.75 2.50 -5.37
C ASP A 82 -17.23 3.34 -4.20
N ARG A 83 -16.03 3.03 -3.68
CA ARG A 83 -15.36 3.84 -2.66
C ARG A 83 -15.05 5.25 -3.18
N LEU A 84 -14.49 5.36 -4.37
CA LEU A 84 -14.17 6.64 -5.00
C LEU A 84 -15.39 7.52 -5.24
N ILE A 85 -16.48 6.95 -5.79
CA ILE A 85 -17.72 7.68 -6.07
C ILE A 85 -18.40 8.14 -4.78
N SER A 86 -18.41 7.29 -3.76
CA SER A 86 -19.05 7.61 -2.48
C SER A 86 -18.24 8.55 -1.60
N LYS A 87 -17.07 9.02 -2.07
CA LYS A 87 -16.16 9.90 -1.33
C LYS A 87 -15.80 9.35 0.06
N VAL A 88 -15.76 8.03 0.19
CA VAL A 88 -15.20 7.41 1.38
C VAL A 88 -13.70 7.49 1.27
N ASP A 89 -13.08 7.97 2.32
CA ASP A 89 -11.63 8.14 2.40
C ASP A 89 -10.91 6.85 1.95
N PHE A 90 -10.31 6.94 0.78
CA PHE A 90 -9.48 5.89 0.22
C PHE A 90 -8.05 6.19 0.65
N GLU A 91 -7.49 5.40 1.55
CA GLU A 91 -6.05 5.39 1.91
C GLU A 91 -5.37 6.79 1.94
N VAL A 92 -6.14 7.85 2.27
CA VAL A 92 -5.63 9.23 2.28
C VAL A 92 -4.45 9.36 3.22
N CYS A 93 -4.45 8.61 4.32
CA CYS A 93 -3.33 8.60 5.27
C CYS A 93 -2.03 8.07 4.65
N LEU A 94 -2.11 7.10 3.72
CA LEU A 94 -0.93 6.61 2.98
C LEU A 94 -0.41 7.65 1.99
N LEU A 95 -1.31 8.44 1.36
CA LEU A 95 -0.91 9.57 0.52
C LEU A 95 -0.22 10.65 1.35
N ASP A 96 -0.74 10.99 2.54
CA ASP A 96 -0.11 11.94 3.47
C ASP A 96 1.29 11.47 3.90
N LEU A 97 1.43 10.18 4.20
CA LEU A 97 2.71 9.59 4.55
C LEU A 97 3.70 9.62 3.38
N ALA A 98 3.25 9.26 2.18
CA ALA A 98 4.08 9.32 0.97
C ALA A 98 4.54 10.77 0.68
N ASP A 99 3.65 11.74 0.84
CA ASP A 99 3.93 13.16 0.65
C ASP A 99 5.08 13.67 1.54
N TYR A 100 5.24 13.09 2.72
CA TYR A 100 6.33 13.46 3.63
C TYR A 100 7.72 13.06 3.09
N PHE A 101 7.80 11.98 2.31
CA PHE A 101 9.06 11.40 1.84
C PHE A 101 9.40 11.73 0.39
N ILE A 102 8.42 12.05 -0.44
CA ILE A 102 8.64 12.37 -1.86
C ILE A 102 9.45 13.64 -1.98
N LYS A 103 10.51 13.58 -2.78
CA LYS A 103 11.38 14.73 -3.07
C LYS A 103 11.12 15.22 -4.50
N GLU A 104 11.12 16.54 -4.66
CA GLU A 104 11.00 17.17 -5.97
C GLU A 104 12.15 16.77 -6.91
N ASP A 105 11.90 16.82 -8.21
CA ASP A 105 12.86 16.52 -9.26
C ASP A 105 13.45 15.09 -9.21
N THR A 106 12.65 14.14 -8.74
CA THR A 106 13.01 12.72 -8.61
C THR A 106 12.08 11.80 -9.41
N THR A 107 12.32 10.51 -9.30
CA THR A 107 11.44 9.46 -9.84
C THR A 107 10.60 8.85 -8.71
N ILE A 108 9.32 8.65 -8.98
CA ILE A 108 8.35 7.94 -8.14
C ILE A 108 7.95 6.66 -8.89
N ILE A 109 7.90 5.54 -8.18
CA ILE A 109 7.50 4.24 -8.75
C ILE A 109 6.25 3.74 -8.06
N ASP A 110 5.25 3.31 -8.85
CA ASP A 110 3.98 2.75 -8.37
C ASP A 110 3.78 1.37 -9.02
N VAL A 111 4.02 0.29 -8.24
CA VAL A 111 3.92 -1.11 -8.70
C VAL A 111 2.61 -1.69 -8.21
N GLY A 112 1.79 -2.20 -9.14
CA GLY A 112 0.41 -2.59 -8.89
C GLY A 112 -0.51 -1.37 -8.87
N ALA A 113 -0.36 -0.48 -9.87
CA ALA A 113 -1.03 0.82 -9.88
C ALA A 113 -2.56 0.74 -9.93
N ASN A 114 -3.12 -0.39 -10.33
CA ASN A 114 -4.57 -0.60 -10.45
C ASN A 114 -5.22 0.52 -11.29
N LEU A 115 -6.26 1.21 -10.80
CA LEU A 115 -6.90 2.35 -11.47
C LEU A 115 -6.01 3.61 -11.53
N GLY A 116 -4.80 3.56 -10.98
CA GLY A 116 -3.79 4.61 -11.04
C GLY A 116 -4.01 5.77 -10.06
N ILE A 117 -4.69 5.56 -8.96
CA ILE A 117 -5.04 6.65 -8.02
C ILE A 117 -3.79 7.32 -7.45
N TYR A 118 -2.83 6.53 -6.95
CA TYR A 118 -1.55 7.03 -6.44
C TYR A 118 -0.77 7.73 -7.55
N SER A 119 -0.67 7.09 -8.71
CA SER A 119 0.04 7.60 -9.87
C SER A 119 -0.52 8.93 -10.37
N LEU A 120 -1.85 9.07 -10.47
CA LEU A 120 -2.54 10.30 -10.87
C LEU A 120 -2.33 11.41 -9.82
N TYR A 121 -2.45 11.07 -8.53
CA TYR A 121 -2.19 11.99 -7.44
C TYR A 121 -0.77 12.52 -7.46
N PHE A 122 0.24 11.64 -7.49
CA PHE A 122 1.64 12.03 -7.47
C PHE A 122 2.03 12.85 -8.70
N SER A 123 1.59 12.40 -9.88
CA SER A 123 1.89 13.12 -11.13
C SER A 123 1.26 14.52 -11.16
N LYS A 124 0.07 14.68 -10.59
CA LYS A 124 -0.61 15.98 -10.50
C LYS A 124 0.01 16.90 -9.46
N LYS A 125 0.47 16.34 -8.34
CA LYS A 125 1.06 17.08 -7.22
C LYS A 125 2.52 17.46 -7.48
N TYR A 126 3.33 16.50 -7.95
CA TYR A 126 4.78 16.62 -8.13
C TYR A 126 5.13 16.73 -9.61
N THR A 127 4.87 17.89 -10.20
CA THR A 127 5.04 18.11 -11.64
C THR A 127 6.48 18.06 -12.13
N SER A 128 7.47 18.22 -11.25
CA SER A 128 8.91 18.07 -11.53
C SER A 128 9.38 16.61 -11.48
N CYS A 129 8.61 15.72 -10.84
CA CYS A 129 8.93 14.30 -10.74
C CYS A 129 8.47 13.53 -11.98
N GLN A 130 9.13 12.39 -12.26
CA GLN A 130 8.66 11.40 -13.22
C GLN A 130 7.97 10.26 -12.45
N VAL A 131 6.76 9.90 -12.82
CA VAL A 131 5.98 8.84 -12.18
C VAL A 131 5.90 7.64 -13.12
N HIS A 132 6.52 6.54 -12.73
CA HIS A 132 6.50 5.27 -13.48
C HIS A 132 5.58 4.29 -12.80
N SER A 133 4.58 3.80 -13.52
CA SER A 133 3.48 3.03 -12.96
C SER A 133 3.24 1.74 -13.73
N TYR A 134 3.10 0.63 -13.01
CA TYR A 134 3.04 -0.71 -13.56
C TYR A 134 1.73 -1.38 -13.17
N GLU A 135 0.96 -1.81 -14.16
CA GLU A 135 -0.30 -2.54 -13.98
C GLU A 135 -0.39 -3.66 -15.03
N PRO A 136 -0.37 -4.94 -14.64
CA PRO A 136 -0.34 -6.05 -15.60
C PRO A 136 -1.69 -6.41 -16.21
N VAL A 137 -2.83 -6.10 -15.57
CA VAL A 137 -4.16 -6.51 -16.04
C VAL A 137 -4.66 -5.56 -17.12
N SER A 138 -4.83 -6.06 -18.35
CA SER A 138 -5.14 -5.23 -19.52
C SER A 138 -6.42 -4.39 -19.38
N SER A 139 -7.47 -4.94 -18.76
CA SER A 139 -8.75 -4.22 -18.58
C SER A 139 -8.62 -3.06 -17.59
N VAL A 140 -7.88 -3.27 -16.51
CA VAL A 140 -7.59 -2.28 -15.47
C VAL A 140 -6.66 -1.21 -16.03
N PHE A 141 -5.57 -1.63 -16.68
CA PHE A 141 -4.61 -0.74 -17.35
C PHE A 141 -5.29 0.19 -18.37
N LYS A 142 -6.24 -0.30 -19.18
CA LYS A 142 -6.99 0.54 -20.13
C LYS A 142 -7.74 1.67 -19.43
N SER A 143 -8.36 1.38 -18.29
CA SER A 143 -9.05 2.38 -17.47
C SER A 143 -8.08 3.40 -16.87
N PHE A 144 -6.96 2.93 -16.34
CA PHE A 144 -5.87 3.77 -15.84
C PHE A 144 -5.29 4.67 -16.93
N LYS A 145 -4.91 4.10 -18.07
CA LYS A 145 -4.36 4.84 -19.21
C LYS A 145 -5.33 5.92 -19.67
N ARG A 146 -6.62 5.61 -19.75
CA ARG A 146 -7.68 6.58 -20.09
C ARG A 146 -7.73 7.72 -19.08
N SER A 147 -7.58 7.42 -17.78
CA SER A 147 -7.52 8.43 -16.72
C SER A 147 -6.30 9.34 -16.88
N ALA A 148 -5.13 8.78 -17.17
CA ALA A 148 -3.91 9.55 -17.43
C ALA A 148 -4.08 10.51 -18.62
N ASP A 149 -4.65 10.02 -19.73
CA ASP A 149 -4.88 10.80 -20.95
C ASP A 149 -5.87 11.97 -20.74
N ILE A 150 -6.96 11.73 -20.00
CA ILE A 150 -7.97 12.77 -19.68
C ILE A 150 -7.35 13.90 -18.83
N ASN A 151 -6.40 13.59 -17.97
CA ASN A 151 -5.73 14.58 -17.12
C ASN A 151 -4.56 15.30 -17.81
N ASN A 152 -4.18 14.90 -19.03
CA ASN A 152 -3.04 15.46 -19.80
C ASN A 152 -1.72 15.43 -19.00
N LEU A 153 -1.44 14.33 -18.31
CA LEU A 153 -0.24 14.18 -17.47
C LEU A 153 0.96 13.74 -18.33
N THR A 154 1.92 14.64 -18.53
CA THR A 154 3.11 14.40 -19.36
C THR A 154 4.26 13.75 -18.60
N ASN A 155 4.23 13.81 -17.27
CA ASN A 155 5.20 13.22 -16.35
C ASN A 155 4.77 11.86 -15.79
N LEU A 156 3.64 11.30 -16.25
CA LEU A 156 3.12 9.99 -15.89
C LEU A 156 3.39 8.99 -17.01
N HIS A 157 4.05 7.89 -16.67
CA HIS A 157 4.45 6.83 -17.58
C HIS A 157 3.80 5.49 -17.16
N PRO A 158 2.57 5.19 -17.61
CA PRO A 158 1.91 3.92 -17.31
C PRO A 158 2.40 2.80 -18.25
N TYR A 159 2.70 1.63 -17.67
CA TYR A 159 3.17 0.43 -18.38
C TYR A 159 2.23 -0.74 -18.15
N LEU A 160 1.85 -1.44 -19.22
CA LEU A 160 1.13 -2.71 -19.16
C LEU A 160 2.14 -3.83 -18.90
N LEU A 161 2.65 -3.88 -17.70
CA LEU A 161 3.71 -4.80 -17.26
C LEU A 161 3.51 -5.18 -15.81
N ALA A 162 3.89 -6.41 -15.46
CA ALA A 162 4.15 -6.80 -14.10
C ALA A 162 5.61 -6.53 -13.73
N VAL A 163 5.88 -6.40 -12.43
CA VAL A 163 7.23 -6.28 -11.91
C VAL A 163 7.54 -7.51 -11.07
N GLY A 164 8.74 -8.07 -11.25
CA GLY A 164 9.23 -9.23 -10.52
C GLY A 164 10.77 -9.24 -10.47
N SER A 165 11.36 -10.37 -10.05
CA SER A 165 12.81 -10.54 -9.96
C SER A 165 13.49 -10.59 -11.33
N ASP A 166 12.81 -11.17 -12.33
CA ASP A 166 13.36 -11.46 -13.64
C ASP A 166 12.40 -11.08 -14.75
N CYS A 167 12.95 -10.90 -15.97
CA CYS A 167 12.14 -10.67 -17.17
C CYS A 167 11.63 -11.99 -17.73
N CYS A 168 10.31 -12.17 -17.75
CA CYS A 168 9.68 -13.38 -18.30
C CYS A 168 8.25 -13.11 -18.75
N GLU A 169 7.67 -14.09 -19.44
CA GLU A 169 6.22 -14.16 -19.66
C GLU A 169 5.60 -15.14 -18.65
N THR A 170 4.44 -14.80 -18.13
CA THR A 170 3.68 -15.65 -17.22
C THR A 170 2.17 -15.43 -17.40
N GLU A 171 1.37 -16.08 -16.58
CA GLU A 171 -0.09 -15.90 -16.55
C GLU A 171 -0.51 -15.27 -15.22
N ILE A 172 -1.48 -14.35 -15.28
CA ILE A 172 -2.17 -13.79 -14.12
C ILE A 172 -3.63 -14.22 -14.13
N TYR A 173 -4.19 -14.50 -12.97
CA TYR A 173 -5.63 -14.63 -12.78
C TYR A 173 -6.24 -13.24 -12.65
N ALA A 174 -6.69 -12.71 -13.76
CA ALA A 174 -7.26 -11.37 -13.85
C ALA A 174 -8.74 -11.39 -13.44
N ALA A 175 -9.12 -10.49 -12.54
CA ALA A 175 -10.51 -10.27 -12.18
C ALA A 175 -11.31 -9.74 -13.38
N THR A 176 -12.50 -10.30 -13.63
CA THR A 176 -13.41 -9.83 -14.70
C THR A 176 -14.28 -8.67 -14.23
N GLU A 177 -15.06 -8.09 -15.13
CA GLU A 177 -16.05 -7.06 -14.77
C GLU A 177 -17.14 -7.56 -13.80
N ALA A 178 -17.36 -8.88 -13.74
CA ALA A 178 -18.27 -9.52 -12.79
C ALA A 178 -17.70 -9.59 -11.36
N THR A 179 -16.39 -9.47 -11.21
CA THR A 179 -15.71 -9.48 -9.91
C THR A 179 -15.89 -8.12 -9.22
N TYR A 180 -16.45 -8.12 -8.00
CA TYR A 180 -16.67 -6.88 -7.27
C TYR A 180 -15.36 -6.27 -6.76
N ASN A 181 -14.43 -7.09 -6.22
CA ASN A 181 -13.09 -6.65 -5.83
C ASN A 181 -12.06 -6.99 -6.91
N LYS A 182 -11.89 -6.09 -7.87
CA LYS A 182 -10.97 -6.27 -9.00
C LYS A 182 -9.49 -6.14 -8.63
N GLY A 183 -9.19 -5.56 -7.46
CA GLY A 183 -7.83 -5.45 -6.93
C GLY A 183 -7.20 -6.80 -6.59
N LEU A 184 -7.98 -7.89 -6.52
CA LEU A 184 -7.51 -9.23 -6.18
C LEU A 184 -6.93 -10.04 -7.35
N SER A 185 -6.58 -9.41 -8.45
CA SER A 185 -5.87 -10.10 -9.54
C SER A 185 -4.47 -10.51 -9.07
N SER A 186 -4.09 -11.79 -9.25
CA SER A 186 -2.80 -12.30 -8.76
C SER A 186 -2.23 -13.39 -9.66
N ILE A 187 -0.90 -13.47 -9.69
CA ILE A 187 -0.18 -14.60 -10.30
C ILE A 187 -0.31 -15.86 -9.43
N LEU A 188 -0.49 -15.68 -8.12
CA LEU A 188 -0.68 -16.79 -7.20
C LEU A 188 -2.09 -17.36 -7.35
N ASN A 189 -2.18 -18.67 -7.61
CA ASN A 189 -3.45 -19.39 -7.71
C ASN A 189 -4.01 -19.69 -6.30
N ASN A 190 -4.24 -18.65 -5.51
CA ASN A 190 -4.69 -18.76 -4.12
C ASN A 190 -6.20 -18.53 -3.94
N PHE A 191 -6.90 -18.24 -5.03
CA PHE A 191 -8.34 -17.99 -5.02
C PHE A 191 -9.10 -19.27 -5.44
N ASP A 192 -10.24 -19.50 -4.82
CA ASP A 192 -11.24 -20.40 -5.38
C ASP A 192 -11.67 -19.83 -6.74
N LEU A 193 -11.12 -20.36 -7.80
CA LEU A 193 -11.39 -19.96 -9.19
C LEU A 193 -12.85 -20.25 -9.49
N ASN A 194 -13.71 -19.30 -9.17
CA ASN A 194 -15.05 -19.24 -9.72
C ASN A 194 -14.99 -18.56 -11.09
N GLU A 195 -16.09 -18.54 -11.82
CA GLU A 195 -16.21 -17.97 -13.18
C GLU A 195 -15.88 -16.46 -13.29
N THR A 196 -15.45 -15.82 -12.21
CA THR A 196 -15.18 -14.37 -12.16
C THR A 196 -13.72 -13.99 -12.46
N TYR A 197 -12.84 -14.98 -12.69
CA TYR A 197 -11.44 -14.77 -13.05
C TYR A 197 -11.14 -15.41 -14.39
N ILE A 198 -10.27 -14.77 -15.16
CA ILE A 198 -9.73 -15.28 -16.42
C ILE A 198 -8.21 -15.31 -16.35
N LYS A 199 -7.61 -16.26 -17.06
CA LYS A 199 -6.16 -16.28 -17.26
C LYS A 199 -5.78 -15.31 -18.35
N GLU A 200 -4.83 -14.43 -18.07
CA GLU A 200 -4.26 -13.48 -19.00
C GLU A 200 -2.74 -13.62 -19.03
N LYS A 201 -2.15 -13.67 -20.23
CA LYS A 201 -0.70 -13.64 -20.40
C LYS A 201 -0.17 -12.24 -20.14
N ILE A 202 0.89 -12.15 -19.35
CA ILE A 202 1.51 -10.89 -18.97
C ILE A 202 3.02 -10.96 -19.14
N ASN A 203 3.63 -9.80 -19.38
CA ASN A 203 5.07 -9.63 -19.36
C ASN A 203 5.52 -9.13 -17.99
N VAL A 204 6.52 -9.80 -17.43
CA VAL A 204 7.19 -9.42 -16.19
C VAL A 204 8.53 -8.78 -16.52
N ILE A 205 8.90 -7.71 -15.81
CA ILE A 205 10.21 -7.08 -15.90
C ILE A 205 10.80 -6.90 -14.50
N SER A 206 12.12 -6.76 -14.41
CA SER A 206 12.74 -6.23 -13.18
C SER A 206 12.86 -4.71 -13.28
N LEU A 207 12.64 -3.99 -12.17
CA LEU A 207 12.81 -2.54 -12.13
C LEU A 207 14.24 -2.14 -12.50
N ASP A 208 15.23 -2.89 -12.03
CA ASP A 208 16.66 -2.64 -12.32
C ASP A 208 16.98 -2.72 -13.82
N SER A 209 16.30 -3.60 -14.56
CA SER A 209 16.47 -3.69 -16.01
C SER A 209 15.78 -2.56 -16.75
N HIS A 210 14.62 -2.12 -16.26
CA HIS A 210 13.75 -1.17 -16.94
C HIS A 210 14.11 0.30 -16.63
N ILE A 211 14.60 0.62 -15.41
CA ILE A 211 14.87 2.00 -14.93
C ILE A 211 16.37 2.31 -14.87
N LYS A 212 17.16 1.94 -15.89
CA LYS A 212 18.63 2.14 -15.88
C LYS A 212 19.10 3.60 -16.00
N LYS A 213 18.30 4.53 -16.52
CA LYS A 213 18.73 5.89 -16.92
C LYS A 213 17.90 7.01 -16.31
N TYR A 214 17.13 6.76 -15.28
CA TYR A 214 16.24 7.77 -14.71
C TYR A 214 16.89 8.58 -13.59
N LYS A 215 16.26 9.70 -13.26
CA LYS A 215 16.57 10.49 -12.06
C LYS A 215 16.48 9.60 -10.82
N LYS A 216 17.14 10.04 -9.75
CA LYS A 216 17.11 9.35 -8.46
C LYS A 216 15.67 8.96 -8.07
N VAL A 217 15.46 7.70 -7.71
CA VAL A 217 14.19 7.23 -7.17
C VAL A 217 14.09 7.66 -5.70
N SER A 218 13.07 8.42 -5.34
CA SER A 218 12.85 8.85 -3.96
C SER A 218 11.79 8.03 -3.23
N PHE A 219 10.85 7.45 -3.97
CA PHE A 219 9.71 6.76 -3.39
C PHE A 219 9.26 5.58 -4.27
N VAL A 220 8.90 4.47 -3.62
CA VAL A 220 8.34 3.27 -4.27
C VAL A 220 7.10 2.82 -3.51
N LYS A 221 5.96 2.64 -4.19
CA LYS A 221 4.81 1.90 -3.68
C LYS A 221 4.77 0.52 -4.32
N ILE A 222 4.50 -0.51 -3.51
CA ILE A 222 4.38 -1.90 -3.97
C ILE A 222 3.09 -2.49 -3.41
N ASP A 223 2.19 -2.91 -4.31
CA ASP A 223 0.91 -3.54 -3.98
C ASP A 223 0.60 -4.58 -5.05
N VAL A 224 1.18 -5.77 -4.90
CA VAL A 224 1.17 -6.83 -5.93
C VAL A 224 0.62 -8.16 -5.43
N GLN A 225 -0.14 -8.12 -4.37
CA GLN A 225 -0.98 -9.21 -3.88
C GLN A 225 -0.16 -10.49 -3.57
N GLY A 226 0.91 -10.31 -2.77
CA GLY A 226 1.74 -11.41 -2.24
C GLY A 226 3.05 -11.66 -3.00
N LEU A 227 3.40 -10.83 -3.98
CA LEU A 227 4.65 -10.92 -4.75
C LEU A 227 5.64 -9.79 -4.45
N GLU A 228 5.47 -9.09 -3.32
CA GLU A 228 6.30 -7.95 -2.88
C GLU A 228 7.79 -8.33 -2.84
N LYS A 229 8.09 -9.55 -2.34
CA LYS A 229 9.44 -10.11 -2.35
C LYS A 229 10.07 -10.08 -3.75
N ASN A 230 9.34 -10.53 -4.76
CA ASN A 230 9.84 -10.62 -6.14
C ASN A 230 10.09 -9.22 -6.72
N VAL A 231 9.26 -8.24 -6.38
CA VAL A 231 9.44 -6.83 -6.77
C VAL A 231 10.71 -6.27 -6.13
N LEU A 232 10.92 -6.50 -4.83
CA LEU A 232 12.10 -6.05 -4.10
C LEU A 232 13.39 -6.69 -4.65
N ASP A 233 13.36 -8.00 -4.95
CA ASP A 233 14.49 -8.70 -5.57
C ASP A 233 14.85 -8.08 -6.94
N GLY A 234 13.85 -7.66 -7.74
CA GLY A 234 14.05 -7.01 -9.03
C GLY A 234 14.36 -5.51 -8.97
N ALA A 235 14.48 -4.93 -7.77
CA ALA A 235 14.75 -3.52 -7.52
C ALA A 235 16.04 -3.27 -6.72
N LEU A 236 16.87 -4.30 -6.51
CA LEU A 236 18.02 -4.25 -5.60
C LEU A 236 19.02 -3.16 -5.95
N GLU A 237 19.33 -2.95 -7.23
CA GLU A 237 20.27 -1.92 -7.67
C GLU A 237 19.70 -0.50 -7.45
N ILE A 238 18.39 -0.33 -7.66
CA ILE A 238 17.69 0.92 -7.36
C ILE A 238 17.71 1.17 -5.86
N ILE A 239 17.40 0.18 -5.03
CA ILE A 239 17.39 0.29 -3.56
C ILE A 239 18.78 0.70 -3.07
N LYS A 240 19.84 0.04 -3.53
CA LYS A 240 21.24 0.34 -3.16
C LYS A 240 21.69 1.73 -3.61
N ARG A 241 21.36 2.10 -4.84
CA ARG A 241 21.83 3.36 -5.45
C ARG A 241 21.14 4.57 -4.86
N ASP A 242 19.83 4.48 -4.69
CA ASP A 242 18.95 5.64 -4.47
C ASP A 242 18.44 5.77 -3.04
N ASN A 243 18.39 4.66 -2.29
CA ASN A 243 17.80 4.56 -0.96
C ASN A 243 16.38 5.18 -0.92
N PRO A 244 15.43 4.72 -1.78
CA PRO A 244 14.07 5.23 -1.77
C PRO A 244 13.34 4.84 -0.48
N VAL A 245 12.35 5.62 -0.07
CA VAL A 245 11.36 5.14 0.91
C VAL A 245 10.40 4.20 0.19
N ILE A 246 10.08 3.06 0.82
CA ILE A 246 9.26 2.02 0.20
C ILE A 246 8.02 1.78 1.06
N ILE A 247 6.82 1.94 0.49
CA ILE A 247 5.57 1.46 1.09
C ILE A 247 5.16 0.19 0.38
N PHE A 248 4.82 -0.85 1.15
CA PHE A 248 4.36 -2.13 0.60
C PHE A 248 3.24 -2.75 1.45
N GLU A 249 2.27 -3.41 0.79
CA GLU A 249 1.25 -4.22 1.46
C GLU A 249 1.80 -5.62 1.71
N HIS A 250 1.52 -6.20 2.87
CA HIS A 250 1.82 -7.60 3.15
C HIS A 250 0.72 -8.25 3.97
N SER A 251 0.37 -9.49 3.62
CA SER A 251 -0.61 -10.29 4.35
C SER A 251 -0.24 -11.78 4.32
N ASP A 252 0.09 -12.33 5.48
CA ASP A 252 0.38 -13.77 5.61
C ASP A 252 -0.87 -14.62 5.35
N LEU A 253 -2.03 -14.17 5.82
CA LEU A 253 -3.27 -14.93 5.75
C LEU A 253 -3.94 -14.82 4.39
N TYR A 254 -4.04 -13.58 3.91
CA TYR A 254 -4.82 -13.29 2.71
C TYR A 254 -4.17 -13.85 1.45
N PHE A 255 -2.85 -13.67 1.33
CA PHE A 255 -2.10 -14.16 0.17
C PHE A 255 -1.52 -15.55 0.37
N LYS A 256 -1.69 -16.17 1.56
CA LYS A 256 -1.11 -17.49 1.90
C LYS A 256 0.38 -17.55 1.56
N VAL A 257 1.09 -16.47 1.84
CA VAL A 257 2.52 -16.33 1.53
C VAL A 257 3.33 -17.17 2.52
N PRO A 258 4.34 -17.93 2.06
CA PRO A 258 5.22 -18.66 2.98
C PRO A 258 5.89 -17.75 4.00
N SER A 259 6.05 -18.21 5.25
CA SER A 259 6.69 -17.44 6.34
C SER A 259 8.12 -17.00 6.00
N GLU A 260 8.82 -17.76 5.17
CA GLU A 260 10.15 -17.43 4.66
C GLU A 260 10.16 -16.16 3.82
N THR A 261 9.03 -15.76 3.26
CA THR A 261 8.90 -14.52 2.46
C THR A 261 9.13 -13.28 3.31
N ARG A 262 8.51 -13.19 4.50
CA ARG A 262 8.77 -12.11 5.45
C ARG A 262 10.23 -12.04 5.87
N LYS A 263 10.81 -13.20 6.19
CA LYS A 263 12.21 -13.29 6.55
C LYS A 263 13.11 -12.78 5.43
N HIS A 264 12.83 -13.17 4.18
CA HIS A 264 13.58 -12.71 3.02
C HIS A 264 13.46 -11.19 2.83
N ILE A 265 12.26 -10.63 2.88
CA ILE A 265 12.01 -9.17 2.78
C ILE A 265 12.79 -8.44 3.88
N SER A 266 12.69 -8.91 5.12
CA SER A 266 13.39 -8.30 6.26
C SER A 266 14.92 -8.37 6.10
N ASP A 267 15.45 -9.52 5.71
CA ASP A 267 16.90 -9.71 5.52
C ASP A 267 17.42 -8.83 4.37
N LEU A 268 16.68 -8.79 3.24
CA LEU A 268 17.03 -7.96 2.09
C LEU A 268 17.10 -6.48 2.47
N LEU A 269 16.07 -5.95 3.12
CA LEU A 269 15.97 -4.54 3.49
C LEU A 269 16.97 -4.18 4.60
N SER A 270 17.16 -5.05 5.59
CA SER A 270 18.15 -4.84 6.67
C SER A 270 19.57 -4.79 6.12
N LEU A 271 19.93 -5.63 5.14
CA LEU A 271 21.23 -5.60 4.47
C LEU A 271 21.48 -4.28 3.72
N GLN A 272 20.43 -3.55 3.37
CA GLN A 272 20.51 -2.24 2.77
C GLN A 272 20.31 -1.09 3.78
N SER A 273 20.39 -1.38 5.08
CA SER A 273 20.21 -0.42 6.17
C SER A 273 18.83 0.23 6.21
N TYR A 274 17.77 -0.55 6.06
CA TYR A 274 16.38 -0.12 6.24
C TYR A 274 15.80 -0.62 7.56
N GLU A 275 14.89 0.17 8.09
CA GLU A 275 14.00 -0.18 9.20
C GLU A 275 12.57 -0.31 8.66
N ILE A 276 11.82 -1.32 9.16
CA ILE A 276 10.46 -1.63 8.68
C ILE A 276 9.48 -1.33 9.81
N TYR A 277 8.45 -0.55 9.50
CA TYR A 277 7.38 -0.17 10.42
C TYR A 277 6.03 -0.55 9.87
N LEU A 278 5.12 -0.98 10.73
CA LEU A 278 3.72 -1.16 10.40
C LEU A 278 3.00 0.18 10.43
N ILE A 279 2.28 0.51 9.38
CA ILE A 279 1.49 1.72 9.27
C ILE A 279 0.14 1.49 9.92
N ARG A 280 -0.17 2.26 10.96
CA ARG A 280 -1.48 2.28 11.60
C ARG A 280 -2.20 3.57 11.26
N SER A 281 -3.35 3.45 10.64
CA SER A 281 -4.20 4.59 10.31
C SER A 281 -5.63 4.35 10.77
N GLY A 282 -6.35 5.41 11.14
CA GLY A 282 -7.76 5.38 11.48
C GLY A 282 -8.56 6.32 10.58
N GLU A 283 -9.69 5.83 10.06
CA GLU A 283 -10.58 6.57 9.16
C GLU A 283 -11.78 7.21 9.86
N ASN A 284 -11.76 7.31 11.20
CA ASN A 284 -12.82 7.96 11.98
C ASN A 284 -12.63 9.48 12.03
N GLU A 285 -13.53 10.20 12.71
CA GLU A 285 -13.51 11.68 12.88
C GLU A 285 -12.15 12.24 13.29
N PHE A 286 -11.27 11.41 13.83
CA PHE A 286 -9.87 11.72 14.12
C PHE A 286 -8.96 10.89 13.21
N LYS A 287 -8.60 11.43 12.06
CA LYS A 287 -7.56 10.85 11.22
C LYS A 287 -6.26 10.80 12.02
N TYR A 288 -5.75 9.61 12.26
CA TYR A 288 -4.42 9.42 12.83
C TYR A 288 -3.61 8.47 11.96
N LEU A 289 -2.34 8.71 11.94
CA LEU A 289 -1.35 7.82 11.36
C LEU A 289 -0.18 7.75 12.33
N PHE A 290 0.29 6.54 12.64
CA PHE A 290 1.53 6.36 13.38
C PHE A 290 2.26 5.12 12.87
N LEU A 291 3.58 5.12 13.03
CA LEU A 291 4.43 4.01 12.69
C LEU A 291 4.65 3.16 13.94
N GLU A 292 4.27 1.89 13.86
CA GLU A 292 4.45 0.92 14.93
C GLU A 292 5.70 0.10 14.64
N ASP A 293 6.64 0.12 15.59
CA ASP A 293 7.80 -0.77 15.56
C ASP A 293 7.34 -2.20 15.82
N ILE A 294 7.64 -3.09 14.89
CA ILE A 294 7.26 -4.50 14.95
C ILE A 294 8.45 -5.39 14.60
N ASP A 295 8.49 -6.57 15.18
CA ASP A 295 9.39 -7.62 14.68
C ASP A 295 8.79 -8.25 13.42
N PHE A 296 8.93 -7.58 12.27
CA PHE A 296 8.41 -8.04 10.99
C PHE A 296 8.97 -9.41 10.59
N ARG A 297 10.23 -9.69 10.98
CA ARG A 297 10.94 -10.93 10.62
C ARG A 297 10.46 -12.14 11.40
N ASN A 298 10.35 -12.01 12.73
CA ASN A 298 10.21 -13.15 13.66
C ASN A 298 8.89 -13.18 14.41
N SER A 299 7.94 -12.30 14.07
CA SER A 299 6.63 -12.36 14.69
C SER A 299 6.01 -13.75 14.52
N SER A 300 5.57 -14.34 15.65
CA SER A 300 4.80 -15.59 15.65
C SER A 300 3.37 -15.41 15.18
N ASP A 301 2.88 -14.17 15.22
CA ASP A 301 1.54 -13.83 14.80
C ASP A 301 1.49 -13.60 13.29
N ASN A 302 0.36 -13.90 12.67
CA ASN A 302 0.12 -13.49 11.30
C ASN A 302 0.11 -11.97 11.21
N ILE A 303 0.86 -11.45 10.25
CA ILE A 303 0.98 -10.03 10.01
C ILE A 303 0.18 -9.66 8.77
N ASP A 304 -0.62 -8.60 8.88
CA ASP A 304 -1.46 -8.08 7.81
C ASP A 304 -1.51 -6.55 7.87
N GLY A 305 -1.27 -5.89 6.75
CA GLY A 305 -1.36 -4.43 6.63
C GLY A 305 -0.37 -3.79 5.68
N ASP A 306 -0.34 -2.47 5.75
CA ASP A 306 0.61 -1.63 5.02
C ASP A 306 1.85 -1.39 5.86
N PHE A 307 3.01 -1.51 5.24
CA PHE A 307 4.32 -1.35 5.85
C PHE A 307 5.09 -0.25 5.14
N ILE A 308 5.97 0.40 5.89
CA ILE A 308 6.93 1.33 5.34
C ILE A 308 8.34 0.88 5.70
N ALA A 309 9.21 0.81 4.70
CA ALA A 309 10.64 0.63 4.87
C ALA A 309 11.36 1.97 4.66
N ILE A 310 12.09 2.41 5.66
CA ILE A 310 12.76 3.71 5.71
C ILE A 310 14.27 3.49 5.85
N PRO A 311 15.13 4.13 5.02
CA PRO A 311 16.57 4.08 5.21
C PRO A 311 16.97 4.58 6.61
N THR A 312 17.80 3.82 7.31
CA THR A 312 18.29 4.15 8.66
C THR A 312 18.89 5.56 8.70
N GLY A 313 18.49 6.34 9.68
CA GLY A 313 18.96 7.72 9.89
C GLY A 313 18.30 8.77 8.98
N LEU A 314 17.33 8.39 8.14
CA LEU A 314 16.56 9.37 7.37
C LEU A 314 15.57 10.14 8.24
N LEU A 315 15.10 9.56 9.34
CA LEU A 315 14.07 10.12 10.22
C LEU A 315 14.28 9.80 11.68
N ASP A 316 13.87 10.77 12.51
CA ASP A 316 13.46 10.56 13.88
C ASP A 316 11.94 10.29 13.91
N ILE A 317 11.55 9.04 14.14
CA ILE A 317 10.16 8.56 14.11
C ILE A 317 9.28 9.33 15.11
N GLU A 318 9.88 9.82 16.21
CA GLU A 318 9.14 10.66 17.16
C GLU A 318 8.60 11.93 16.49
N GLN A 319 9.24 12.44 15.44
CA GLN A 319 8.79 13.64 14.73
C GLN A 319 7.55 13.37 13.87
N ILE A 320 7.42 12.19 13.24
CA ILE A 320 6.20 11.84 12.48
C ILE A 320 5.01 11.70 13.41
N ASN A 321 5.21 10.98 14.53
CA ASN A 321 4.14 10.70 15.49
C ASN A 321 3.67 11.95 16.25
N VAL A 322 4.44 13.04 16.27
CA VAL A 322 4.11 14.32 16.94
C VAL A 322 3.38 15.29 16.00
N GLN A 323 3.73 15.35 14.72
CA GLN A 323 3.13 16.33 13.78
C GLN A 323 1.64 16.10 13.50
N GLN A 324 1.10 14.92 13.84
CA GLN A 324 -0.30 14.58 13.60
C GLN A 324 -1.21 14.80 14.83
N LYS A 325 -0.68 15.33 15.93
CA LYS A 325 -1.46 15.69 17.13
C LYS A 325 -2.01 17.11 17.10
N HIS A 326 -1.84 17.82 16.02
CA HIS A 326 -2.33 19.19 15.78
C HIS A 326 -3.14 19.22 14.48
#